data_61c28c228c99a450af07c82426634b40
#
_entry.id   61c28c228c99a450af07c82426634b40
#
_cell.length_a   1.000
_cell.length_b   1.000
_cell.length_c   1.000
_cell.angle_alpha   90.00
_cell.angle_beta   90.00
_cell.angle_gamma   90.00
#
_symmetry.space_group_name_H-M   'P 1'
#
loop_
_entity.id
_entity.type
_entity.pdbx_description
1 polymer ?
#
loop_
_entity_poly.entity_id
_entity_poly.type
_entity_poly.pdbx_seq_one_letter_code
_entity_poly.pdbx_strand_id
1 'polypeptide(L)'
;MRCPSRRLATWPFLFFLASIAVGCARAPGSVAPDVRTPQVVVVEMLRLAQVTPSDVVYDLGSSDGRIVITAAQEFGARGVGLEIETDLVAEAGRNARRAKVADRVRFVQQDIFEADLSEATVVTIYLSAEANARLRPKLLAQLKPGSRIVSHDFPMADWKPDRMVNFKGPERTHVLSLWIVPAR
;
A
#
# COMPACT_ATOMS: atom_id res chain seq x y z
N MET A 1 4.21 -83.82 21.35
CA MET A 1 5.00 -82.86 20.56
C MET A 1 4.29 -81.50 20.57
N ARG A 2 4.81 -80.54 21.33
CA ARG A 2 4.20 -79.19 21.48
C ARG A 2 4.98 -78.17 20.67
N CYS A 3 4.33 -77.47 19.77
CA CYS A 3 4.87 -76.42 18.94
C CYS A 3 4.79 -75.07 19.72
N PRO A 4 5.87 -74.24 19.80
CA PRO A 4 5.83 -73.01 20.51
C PRO A 4 5.26 -71.86 19.68
N SER A 5 4.38 -71.10 20.29
CA SER A 5 3.73 -69.89 19.75
C SER A 5 4.70 -68.73 19.60
N ARG A 6 4.82 -68.19 18.39
CA ARG A 6 5.55 -66.95 18.07
C ARG A 6 4.70 -65.73 18.50
N ARG A 7 5.21 -64.97 19.44
CA ARG A 7 4.66 -63.66 19.79
C ARG A 7 5.11 -62.64 18.72
N LEU A 8 4.15 -62.00 18.06
CA LEU A 8 4.34 -60.86 17.18
C LEU A 8 4.53 -59.61 18.05
N ALA A 9 5.69 -58.98 17.95
CA ALA A 9 5.96 -57.68 18.57
C ALA A 9 5.33 -56.59 17.70
N THR A 10 4.36 -55.91 18.24
CA THR A 10 3.77 -54.69 17.66
C THR A 10 4.65 -53.49 17.99
N TRP A 11 5.30 -52.94 16.99
CA TRP A 11 6.00 -51.64 17.10
C TRP A 11 4.98 -50.52 16.90
N PRO A 12 4.93 -49.50 17.77
CA PRO A 12 4.11 -48.31 17.52
C PRO A 12 4.80 -47.41 16.52
N PHE A 13 4.19 -47.20 15.36
CA PHE A 13 4.54 -46.16 14.43
C PHE A 13 4.19 -44.80 15.07
N LEU A 14 5.20 -44.09 15.55
CA LEU A 14 5.08 -42.67 15.88
C LEU A 14 5.02 -41.88 14.57
N PHE A 15 3.82 -41.44 14.21
CA PHE A 15 3.64 -40.41 13.16
C PHE A 15 4.12 -39.09 13.72
N PHE A 16 5.32 -38.66 13.31
CA PHE A 16 5.79 -37.30 13.47
C PHE A 16 5.04 -36.42 12.45
N LEU A 17 4.01 -35.73 12.89
CA LEU A 17 3.38 -34.64 12.15
C LEU A 17 4.36 -33.47 12.11
N ALA A 18 5.16 -33.39 11.05
CA ALA A 18 5.91 -32.19 10.73
C ALA A 18 4.93 -31.10 10.31
N SER A 19 4.62 -30.17 11.21
CA SER A 19 3.92 -28.94 10.89
C SER A 19 4.82 -28.12 9.96
N ILE A 20 4.54 -28.16 8.66
CA ILE A 20 5.14 -27.23 7.69
C ILE A 20 4.50 -25.88 7.95
N ALA A 21 5.20 -25.01 8.69
CA ALA A 21 4.87 -23.60 8.73
C ALA A 21 5.09 -23.06 7.30
N VAL A 22 4.00 -22.88 6.56
CA VAL A 22 4.00 -22.12 5.32
C VAL A 22 4.24 -20.67 5.70
N GLY A 23 5.52 -20.30 5.79
CA GLY A 23 5.91 -18.90 5.84
C GLY A 23 5.45 -18.28 4.51
N CYS A 24 4.56 -17.30 4.57
CA CYS A 24 4.26 -16.45 3.43
C CYS A 24 5.55 -15.73 3.00
N ALA A 25 6.32 -16.39 2.15
CA ALA A 25 7.44 -15.74 1.48
C ALA A 25 6.85 -14.71 0.51
N ARG A 26 7.10 -13.43 0.79
CA ARG A 26 6.75 -12.31 -0.10
C ARG A 26 7.40 -12.55 -1.46
N ALA A 27 6.64 -12.29 -2.54
CA ALA A 27 7.15 -12.38 -3.89
C ALA A 27 8.41 -11.53 -4.07
N PRO A 28 9.50 -12.04 -4.71
CA PRO A 28 10.68 -11.24 -5.00
C PRO A 28 10.28 -10.08 -5.92
N GLY A 29 10.47 -8.83 -5.46
CA GLY A 29 10.16 -7.61 -6.21
C GLY A 29 9.20 -6.64 -5.51
N SER A 30 8.81 -6.89 -4.25
CA SER A 30 8.01 -5.90 -3.51
C SER A 30 8.77 -4.58 -3.37
N VAL A 31 8.22 -3.54 -3.99
CA VAL A 31 8.79 -2.17 -4.00
C VAL A 31 8.33 -1.32 -2.80
N ALA A 32 7.47 -1.87 -1.93
CA ALA A 32 6.95 -1.20 -0.76
C ALA A 32 7.53 -1.78 0.54
N PRO A 33 7.71 -0.97 1.60
CA PRO A 33 8.03 -1.47 2.92
C PRO A 33 6.90 -2.37 3.46
N ASP A 34 7.25 -3.35 4.31
CA ASP A 34 6.27 -4.26 4.93
C ASP A 34 5.59 -3.62 6.16
N VAL A 35 5.39 -2.32 6.13
CA VAL A 35 4.79 -1.54 7.22
C VAL A 35 3.74 -0.60 6.66
N ARG A 36 2.54 -0.69 7.20
CA ARG A 36 1.43 0.19 6.82
C ARG A 36 1.63 1.58 7.43
N THR A 37 1.33 2.64 6.67
CA THR A 37 1.35 4.02 7.17
C THR A 37 0.40 4.16 8.37
N PRO A 38 0.84 4.66 9.55
CA PRO A 38 -0.04 4.89 10.69
C PRO A 38 -1.18 5.84 10.35
N GLN A 39 -2.36 5.64 10.93
CA GLN A 39 -3.56 6.42 10.59
C GLN A 39 -3.39 7.94 10.75
N VAL A 40 -2.71 8.37 11.81
CA VAL A 40 -2.45 9.81 12.04
C VAL A 40 -1.53 10.40 10.97
N VAL A 41 -0.62 9.59 10.42
CA VAL A 41 0.27 9.99 9.31
C VAL A 41 -0.52 10.08 8.01
N VAL A 42 -1.44 9.15 7.77
CA VAL A 42 -2.36 9.19 6.61
C VAL A 42 -3.13 10.52 6.58
N VAL A 43 -3.73 10.90 7.70
CA VAL A 43 -4.48 12.17 7.79
C VAL A 43 -3.57 13.36 7.50
N GLU A 44 -2.33 13.35 8.02
CA GLU A 44 -1.39 14.44 7.78
C GLU A 44 -0.90 14.49 6.32
N MET A 45 -0.69 13.34 5.67
CA MET A 45 -0.39 13.29 4.22
C MET A 45 -1.50 13.96 3.40
N LEU A 46 -2.76 13.64 3.70
CA LEU A 46 -3.92 14.20 2.99
C LEU A 46 -4.10 15.70 3.27
N ARG A 47 -3.82 16.15 4.49
CA ARG A 47 -3.78 17.58 4.85
C ARG A 47 -2.65 18.32 4.14
N LEU A 48 -1.46 17.73 4.09
CA LEU A 48 -0.31 18.31 3.39
C LEU A 48 -0.61 18.49 1.90
N ALA A 49 -1.31 17.53 1.28
CA ALA A 49 -1.79 17.62 -0.09
C ALA A 49 -2.98 18.58 -0.25
N GLN A 50 -3.55 19.12 0.82
CA GLN A 50 -4.76 19.96 0.80
C GLN A 50 -5.92 19.26 0.03
N VAL A 51 -6.18 18.00 0.35
CA VAL A 51 -7.22 17.21 -0.31
C VAL A 51 -8.59 17.83 -0.08
N THR A 52 -9.40 17.89 -1.14
CA THR A 52 -10.75 18.46 -1.18
C THR A 52 -11.75 17.47 -1.78
N PRO A 53 -13.06 17.71 -1.68
CA PRO A 53 -14.07 16.84 -2.31
C PRO A 53 -14.00 16.77 -3.84
N SER A 54 -13.33 17.71 -4.50
CA SER A 54 -13.13 17.71 -5.96
C SER A 54 -11.98 16.81 -6.41
N ASP A 55 -11.15 16.30 -5.47
CA ASP A 55 -9.96 15.53 -5.79
C ASP A 55 -10.25 14.07 -6.11
N VAL A 56 -9.35 13.49 -6.89
CA VAL A 56 -9.20 12.06 -7.12
C VAL A 56 -7.84 11.64 -6.60
N VAL A 57 -7.86 10.96 -5.45
CA VAL A 57 -6.64 10.49 -4.77
C VAL A 57 -6.27 9.11 -5.29
N TYR A 58 -5.08 8.98 -5.87
CA TYR A 58 -4.49 7.69 -6.24
C TYR A 58 -3.45 7.28 -5.20
N ASP A 59 -3.59 6.07 -4.64
CA ASP A 59 -2.64 5.50 -3.69
C ASP A 59 -1.88 4.35 -4.33
N LEU A 60 -0.57 4.50 -4.48
CA LEU A 60 0.29 3.56 -5.19
C LEU A 60 0.89 2.54 -4.21
N GLY A 61 0.42 1.29 -4.27
CA GLY A 61 0.66 0.26 -3.27
C GLY A 61 -0.31 0.42 -2.10
N SER A 62 -1.62 0.38 -2.39
CA SER A 62 -2.66 0.81 -1.47
C SER A 62 -2.90 -0.14 -0.28
N SER A 63 -2.35 -1.35 -0.30
CA SER A 63 -2.48 -2.35 0.77
C SER A 63 -3.95 -2.51 1.20
N ASP A 64 -4.30 -2.26 2.47
CA ASP A 64 -5.64 -2.37 3.03
C ASP A 64 -6.58 -1.21 2.65
N GLY A 65 -6.13 -0.26 1.83
CA GLY A 65 -6.91 0.84 1.29
C GLY A 65 -7.09 2.04 2.22
N ARG A 66 -6.40 2.06 3.38
CA ARG A 66 -6.64 3.08 4.42
C ARG A 66 -6.51 4.52 3.94
N ILE A 67 -5.58 4.83 3.03
CA ILE A 67 -5.34 6.21 2.56
C ILE A 67 -6.53 6.71 1.75
N VAL A 68 -6.95 5.97 0.72
CA VAL A 68 -8.09 6.38 -0.11
C VAL A 68 -9.43 6.31 0.64
N ILE A 69 -9.58 5.37 1.57
CA ILE A 69 -10.75 5.30 2.46
C ILE A 69 -10.82 6.55 3.33
N THR A 70 -9.70 6.96 3.95
CA THR A 70 -9.64 8.18 4.76
C THR A 70 -9.88 9.43 3.91
N ALA A 71 -9.33 9.49 2.69
CA ALA A 71 -9.58 10.59 1.76
C ALA A 71 -11.09 10.73 1.46
N ALA A 72 -11.79 9.62 1.29
CA ALA A 72 -13.24 9.64 1.07
C ALA A 72 -14.05 10.00 2.32
N GLN A 73 -13.69 9.44 3.49
CA GLN A 73 -14.43 9.66 4.74
C GLN A 73 -14.25 11.06 5.31
N GLU A 74 -13.01 11.55 5.39
CA GLU A 74 -12.69 12.77 6.12
C GLU A 74 -12.59 14.00 5.20
N PHE A 75 -12.28 13.79 3.91
CA PHE A 75 -12.09 14.89 2.96
C PHE A 75 -13.13 14.91 1.83
N GLY A 76 -14.02 13.89 1.76
CA GLY A 76 -15.07 13.81 0.74
C GLY A 76 -14.55 13.51 -0.68
N ALA A 77 -13.27 13.23 -0.84
CA ALA A 77 -12.63 12.97 -2.12
C ALA A 77 -13.05 11.61 -2.72
N ARG A 78 -12.79 11.42 -4.02
CA ARG A 78 -12.81 10.10 -4.65
C ARG A 78 -11.42 9.45 -4.49
N GLY A 79 -11.36 8.11 -4.51
CA GLY A 79 -10.09 7.43 -4.36
C GLY A 79 -9.93 6.21 -5.26
N VAL A 80 -8.70 5.97 -5.68
CA VAL A 80 -8.28 4.76 -6.41
C VAL A 80 -7.05 4.19 -5.73
N GLY A 81 -7.18 2.97 -5.19
CA GLY A 81 -6.05 2.22 -4.66
C GLY A 81 -5.52 1.26 -5.71
N LEU A 82 -4.24 1.34 -6.02
CA LEU A 82 -3.55 0.38 -6.88
C LEU A 82 -2.74 -0.57 -6.02
N GLU A 83 -2.96 -1.88 -6.20
CA GLU A 83 -2.29 -2.91 -5.42
C GLU A 83 -2.05 -4.13 -6.31
N ILE A 84 -0.91 -4.79 -6.14
CA ILE A 84 -0.57 -5.97 -6.95
C ILE A 84 -1.09 -7.27 -6.33
N GLU A 85 -1.23 -7.29 -5.00
CA GLU A 85 -1.65 -8.47 -4.25
C GLU A 85 -3.19 -8.59 -4.22
N THR A 86 -3.72 -9.64 -4.84
CA THR A 86 -5.17 -9.89 -4.95
C THR A 86 -5.88 -9.89 -3.60
N ASP A 87 -5.27 -10.49 -2.58
CA ASP A 87 -5.86 -10.60 -1.24
C ASP A 87 -5.96 -9.23 -0.56
N LEU A 88 -4.99 -8.34 -0.77
CA LEU A 88 -5.02 -6.97 -0.26
C LEU A 88 -6.06 -6.13 -0.98
N VAL A 89 -6.23 -6.27 -2.30
CA VAL A 89 -7.32 -5.63 -3.06
C VAL A 89 -8.69 -6.06 -2.50
N ALA A 90 -8.87 -7.34 -2.23
CA ALA A 90 -10.10 -7.85 -1.64
C ALA A 90 -10.31 -7.33 -0.19
N GLU A 91 -9.25 -7.24 0.60
CA GLU A 91 -9.27 -6.67 1.96
C GLU A 91 -9.69 -5.20 1.91
N ALA A 92 -9.04 -4.39 1.07
CA ALA A 92 -9.34 -2.97 0.87
C ALA A 92 -10.81 -2.75 0.47
N GLY A 93 -11.34 -3.56 -0.44
CA GLY A 93 -12.75 -3.51 -0.81
C GLY A 93 -13.71 -3.82 0.36
N ARG A 94 -13.36 -4.79 1.23
CA ARG A 94 -14.13 -5.05 2.47
C ARG A 94 -14.06 -3.87 3.43
N ASN A 95 -12.89 -3.26 3.58
CA ASN A 95 -12.68 -2.09 4.43
C ASN A 95 -13.51 -0.90 3.96
N ALA A 96 -13.53 -0.61 2.66
CA ALA A 96 -14.34 0.48 2.08
C ALA A 96 -15.84 0.28 2.32
N ARG A 97 -16.34 -0.95 2.21
CA ARG A 97 -17.75 -1.25 2.54
C ARG A 97 -18.05 -1.02 4.02
N ARG A 98 -17.17 -1.48 4.92
CA ARG A 98 -17.32 -1.22 6.38
C ARG A 98 -17.28 0.27 6.70
N ALA A 99 -16.45 1.01 6.01
CA ALA A 99 -16.30 2.47 6.12
C ALA A 99 -17.44 3.26 5.45
N LYS A 100 -18.35 2.59 4.72
CA LYS A 100 -19.49 3.18 3.99
C LYS A 100 -19.06 4.20 2.92
N VAL A 101 -17.94 3.96 2.24
CA VAL A 101 -17.42 4.80 1.15
C VAL A 101 -17.13 4.01 -0.14
N ALA A 102 -17.69 2.82 -0.25
CA ALA A 102 -17.46 1.95 -1.41
C ALA A 102 -18.00 2.52 -2.74
N ASP A 103 -18.85 3.52 -2.69
CA ASP A 103 -19.34 4.30 -3.83
C ASP A 103 -18.35 5.39 -4.29
N ARG A 104 -17.37 5.75 -3.46
CA ARG A 104 -16.39 6.81 -3.72
C ARG A 104 -14.99 6.29 -3.99
N VAL A 105 -14.70 5.03 -3.61
CA VAL A 105 -13.36 4.44 -3.76
C VAL A 105 -13.42 3.15 -4.54
N ARG A 106 -12.37 2.91 -5.34
CA ARG A 106 -12.17 1.63 -6.03
C ARG A 106 -10.76 1.12 -5.78
N PHE A 107 -10.60 -0.19 -5.80
CA PHE A 107 -9.30 -0.86 -5.70
C PHE A 107 -9.09 -1.70 -6.95
N VAL A 108 -7.91 -1.56 -7.54
CA VAL A 108 -7.55 -2.21 -8.81
C VAL A 108 -6.31 -3.04 -8.59
N GLN A 109 -6.39 -4.33 -8.96
CA GLN A 109 -5.20 -5.18 -8.99
C GLN A 109 -4.37 -4.81 -10.22
N GLN A 110 -3.30 -4.08 -10.00
CA GLN A 110 -2.46 -3.59 -11.10
C GLN A 110 -1.06 -3.24 -10.63
N ASP A 111 -0.07 -3.46 -11.52
CA ASP A 111 1.28 -2.92 -11.33
C ASP A 111 1.23 -1.40 -11.47
N ILE A 112 1.72 -0.70 -10.45
CA ILE A 112 1.76 0.77 -10.40
C ILE A 112 2.58 1.39 -11.54
N PHE A 113 3.55 0.64 -12.07
CA PHE A 113 4.37 1.11 -13.19
C PHE A 113 3.64 1.04 -14.53
N GLU A 114 2.58 0.22 -14.64
CA GLU A 114 1.77 0.06 -15.85
C GLU A 114 0.43 0.83 -15.79
N ALA A 115 0.04 1.29 -14.61
CA ALA A 115 -1.25 1.94 -14.39
C ALA A 115 -1.34 3.30 -15.10
N ASP A 116 -2.54 3.67 -15.56
CA ASP A 116 -2.85 5.03 -16.00
C ASP A 116 -3.17 5.91 -14.79
N LEU A 117 -2.42 7.01 -14.65
CA LEU A 117 -2.55 7.99 -13.56
C LEU A 117 -3.14 9.32 -14.02
N SER A 118 -3.59 9.43 -15.26
CA SER A 118 -4.02 10.69 -15.89
C SER A 118 -5.22 11.38 -15.22
N GLU A 119 -6.07 10.60 -14.50
CA GLU A 119 -7.20 11.13 -13.75
C GLU A 119 -6.82 11.65 -12.36
N ALA A 120 -5.62 11.28 -11.85
CA ALA A 120 -5.22 11.64 -10.49
C ALA A 120 -4.98 13.14 -10.35
N THR A 121 -5.53 13.72 -9.28
CA THR A 121 -5.22 15.08 -8.85
C THR A 121 -4.28 15.09 -7.64
N VAL A 122 -4.31 14.00 -6.88
CA VAL A 122 -3.39 13.73 -5.77
C VAL A 122 -2.88 12.29 -5.90
N VAL A 123 -1.58 12.10 -5.72
CA VAL A 123 -0.95 10.78 -5.63
C VAL A 123 -0.28 10.64 -4.28
N THR A 124 -0.55 9.53 -3.58
CA THR A 124 0.12 9.15 -2.33
C THR A 124 1.01 7.94 -2.53
N ILE A 125 2.18 7.95 -1.89
CA ILE A 125 3.23 6.95 -2.08
C ILE A 125 3.89 6.62 -0.73
N TYR A 126 3.98 5.32 -0.40
CA TYR A 126 4.88 4.81 0.64
C TYR A 126 5.64 3.62 0.10
N LEU A 127 6.62 3.89 -0.75
CA LEU A 127 7.43 2.91 -1.47
C LEU A 127 8.92 3.14 -1.15
N SER A 128 9.81 2.34 -1.77
CA SER A 128 11.25 2.57 -1.66
C SER A 128 11.70 3.81 -2.47
N ALA A 129 12.87 4.36 -2.12
CA ALA A 129 13.46 5.47 -2.89
C ALA A 129 13.72 5.10 -4.36
N GLU A 130 14.08 3.83 -4.63
CA GLU A 130 14.28 3.31 -5.98
C GLU A 130 12.97 3.29 -6.77
N ALA A 131 11.88 2.79 -6.15
CA ALA A 131 10.56 2.77 -6.77
C ALA A 131 10.06 4.18 -7.06
N ASN A 132 10.26 5.13 -6.14
CA ASN A 132 9.91 6.54 -6.35
C ASN A 132 10.69 7.15 -7.51
N ALA A 133 12.01 6.89 -7.60
CA ALA A 133 12.84 7.34 -8.71
C ALA A 133 12.35 6.80 -10.07
N ARG A 134 11.97 5.52 -10.10
CA ARG A 134 11.43 4.86 -11.29
C ARG A 134 10.04 5.41 -11.69
N LEU A 135 9.20 5.76 -10.71
CA LEU A 135 7.86 6.33 -10.96
C LEU A 135 7.91 7.77 -11.46
N ARG A 136 8.91 8.55 -11.08
CA ARG A 136 9.00 10.00 -11.39
C ARG A 136 8.73 10.35 -12.85
N PRO A 137 9.37 9.73 -13.86
CA PRO A 137 9.12 10.06 -15.28
C PRO A 137 7.64 9.89 -15.65
N LYS A 138 7.01 8.82 -15.18
CA LYS A 138 5.59 8.51 -15.39
C LYS A 138 4.69 9.56 -14.74
N LEU A 139 4.95 9.91 -13.49
CA LEU A 139 4.19 10.93 -12.77
C LEU A 139 4.26 12.27 -13.50
N LEU A 140 5.45 12.69 -13.93
CA LEU A 140 5.63 13.92 -14.69
C LEU A 140 4.96 13.88 -16.08
N ALA A 141 4.90 12.71 -16.72
CA ALA A 141 4.30 12.56 -18.04
C ALA A 141 2.76 12.51 -18.00
N GLN A 142 2.18 11.86 -17.00
CA GLN A 142 0.75 11.58 -16.99
C GLN A 142 -0.08 12.55 -16.15
N LEU A 143 0.48 13.06 -15.04
CA LEU A 143 -0.25 13.96 -14.16
C LEU A 143 -0.41 15.35 -14.78
N LYS A 144 -1.52 15.99 -14.53
CA LYS A 144 -1.79 17.37 -14.96
C LYS A 144 -0.96 18.35 -14.13
N PRO A 145 -0.53 19.48 -14.72
CA PRO A 145 0.04 20.58 -13.94
C PRO A 145 -0.82 20.95 -12.74
N GLY A 146 -0.19 21.19 -11.58
CA GLY A 146 -0.89 21.45 -10.33
C GLY A 146 -1.34 20.21 -9.57
N SER A 147 -1.25 19.00 -10.13
CA SER A 147 -1.43 17.76 -9.37
C SER A 147 -0.39 17.67 -8.25
N ARG A 148 -0.77 17.06 -7.14
CA ARG A 148 0.04 16.99 -5.93
C ARG A 148 0.48 15.55 -5.67
N ILE A 149 1.74 15.36 -5.30
CA ILE A 149 2.31 14.06 -4.95
C ILE A 149 2.81 14.14 -3.52
N VAL A 150 2.38 13.23 -2.65
CA VAL A 150 2.87 13.14 -1.29
C VAL A 150 3.54 11.79 -1.08
N SER A 151 4.81 11.82 -0.69
CA SER A 151 5.56 10.63 -0.30
C SER A 151 5.81 10.60 1.20
N HIS A 152 5.66 9.41 1.76
CA HIS A 152 5.98 9.09 3.14
C HIS A 152 7.41 8.54 3.19
N ASP A 153 8.29 9.19 3.95
CA ASP A 153 9.70 8.90 4.25
C ASP A 153 10.68 8.92 3.07
N PHE A 154 10.30 8.46 1.89
CA PHE A 154 11.24 8.23 0.80
C PHE A 154 11.24 9.38 -0.22
N PRO A 155 12.42 9.91 -0.59
CA PRO A 155 12.54 10.98 -1.57
C PRO A 155 12.25 10.48 -3.00
N MET A 156 12.12 11.43 -3.92
CA MET A 156 11.92 11.17 -5.35
C MET A 156 13.19 11.51 -6.13
N ALA A 157 14.26 10.77 -5.88
CA ALA A 157 15.61 11.01 -6.39
C ALA A 157 16.07 12.47 -6.14
N ASP A 158 16.55 13.14 -7.18
CA ASP A 158 17.02 14.53 -7.15
C ASP A 158 15.91 15.58 -7.29
N TRP A 159 14.63 15.17 -7.45
CA TRP A 159 13.51 16.11 -7.50
C TRP A 159 13.22 16.64 -6.10
N LYS A 160 13.58 17.91 -5.89
CA LYS A 160 13.36 18.59 -4.59
C LYS A 160 11.87 18.77 -4.35
N PRO A 161 11.38 18.45 -3.15
CA PRO A 161 9.98 18.71 -2.78
C PRO A 161 9.71 20.21 -2.63
N ASP A 162 8.48 20.62 -2.99
CA ASP A 162 7.98 22.00 -2.74
C ASP A 162 7.78 22.25 -1.25
N ARG A 163 7.42 21.19 -0.51
CA ARG A 163 7.26 21.25 0.94
C ARG A 163 7.67 19.94 1.59
N MET A 164 8.30 20.03 2.77
CA MET A 164 8.65 18.88 3.59
C MET A 164 8.24 19.14 5.03
N VAL A 165 7.65 18.13 5.68
CA VAL A 165 7.19 18.17 7.06
C VAL A 165 7.77 16.98 7.82
N ASN A 166 8.43 17.26 8.96
CA ASN A 166 8.80 16.25 9.94
C ASN A 166 7.64 16.09 10.92
N PHE A 167 6.81 15.06 10.70
CA PHE A 167 5.63 14.79 11.50
C PHE A 167 5.96 13.81 12.63
N LYS A 168 5.71 14.22 13.89
CA LYS A 168 5.92 13.37 15.06
C LYS A 168 4.74 12.39 15.20
N GLY A 169 4.92 11.17 14.74
CA GLY A 169 3.96 10.08 14.88
C GLY A 169 4.07 9.34 16.24
N PRO A 170 3.28 8.28 16.43
CA PRO A 170 3.23 7.53 17.69
C PRO A 170 4.57 6.88 18.07
N GLU A 171 5.30 6.33 17.12
CA GLU A 171 6.51 5.53 17.36
C GLU A 171 7.79 6.26 17.00
N ARG A 172 7.71 7.16 16.00
CA ARG A 172 8.86 7.88 15.46
C ARG A 172 8.45 9.15 14.75
N THR A 173 9.42 9.93 14.34
CA THR A 173 9.22 11.03 13.38
C THR A 173 9.14 10.45 11.95
N HIS A 174 8.15 10.89 11.18
CA HIS A 174 7.94 10.60 9.78
C HIS A 174 8.26 11.81 8.92
N VAL A 175 8.87 11.60 7.78
CA VAL A 175 9.13 12.67 6.81
C VAL A 175 8.05 12.62 5.75
N LEU A 176 7.29 13.72 5.59
CA LEU A 176 6.27 13.84 4.54
C LEU A 176 6.74 14.89 3.55
N SER A 177 6.86 14.49 2.30
CA SER A 177 7.33 15.35 1.22
C SER A 177 6.22 15.56 0.20
N LEU A 178 5.99 16.82 -0.19
CA LEU A 178 5.00 17.23 -1.18
C LEU A 178 5.72 17.78 -2.42
N TRP A 179 5.29 17.32 -3.58
CA TRP A 179 5.62 17.90 -4.89
C TRP A 179 4.36 18.36 -5.60
N ILE A 180 4.45 19.50 -6.28
CA ILE A 180 3.43 20.01 -7.19
C ILE A 180 3.95 19.80 -8.61
N VAL A 181 3.16 19.14 -9.44
CA VAL A 181 3.53 18.90 -10.84
C VAL A 181 3.64 20.26 -11.57
N PRO A 182 4.80 20.57 -12.17
CA PRO A 182 5.03 21.87 -12.78
C PRO A 182 4.20 22.06 -14.06
N ALA A 183 3.99 23.31 -14.46
CA ALA A 183 3.51 23.64 -15.79
C ALA A 183 4.51 23.13 -16.84
N ARG A 184 4.01 22.62 -17.96
CA ARG A 184 4.80 22.17 -19.10
C ARG A 184 4.98 23.29 -20.08
#